data_60d5955b99a763ebdd095bc3a806851a
#
_entry.id   60d5955b99a763ebdd095bc3a806851a
#
_cell.length_a   1.000
_cell.length_b   1.000
_cell.length_c   1.000
_cell.angle_alpha   90.00
_cell.angle_beta   90.00
_cell.angle_gamma   90.00
#
_symmetry.space_group_name_H-M   'P 1'
#
loop_
_entity.id
_entity.type
_entity.pdbx_description
1 polymer ?
#
loop_
_entity_poly.entity_id
_entity_poly.type
_entity_poly.pdbx_seq_one_letter_code
_entity_poly.pdbx_strand_id
1 'polypeptide(L)'
;MSELAVYDMDRTVTRRPTYTPFLVHCAMRRAPLRLLLLPFAILSMLAYAMRLIDRARLKEINHRLLLGAVIHPRELQPLVESFADRQVATNIRPGAREAIARDKAQGRRLVLATASYRLYADAIAERLGFDDVIGTGSIIGLDDRVHAKIAGENCYGPAKMRMISDWIEASELKGAHGHVRFYSDHVSDRPAFEWADQPVAVNPHGKLRRLAEQKGWEIEDWG
;
A
#
# COMPACT_ATOMS: atom_id res chain seq x y z
N MET A 1 -7.03 -22.14 -14.23
CA MET A 1 -7.44 -20.96 -13.45
C MET A 1 -6.26 -20.55 -12.57
N SER A 2 -5.82 -19.32 -12.67
CA SER A 2 -4.69 -18.82 -11.86
C SER A 2 -5.16 -18.50 -10.44
N GLU A 3 -4.59 -19.15 -9.44
CA GLU A 3 -4.83 -18.81 -8.04
C GLU A 3 -4.17 -17.48 -7.68
N LEU A 4 -4.78 -16.69 -6.83
CA LEU A 4 -4.31 -15.39 -6.41
C LEU A 4 -3.93 -15.36 -4.93
N ALA A 5 -2.87 -14.62 -4.61
CA ALA A 5 -2.54 -14.21 -3.25
C ALA A 5 -2.41 -12.68 -3.21
N VAL A 6 -3.39 -12.02 -2.60
CA VAL A 6 -3.49 -10.57 -2.52
C VAL A 6 -3.06 -10.11 -1.13
N TYR A 7 -2.08 -9.22 -1.07
CA TYR A 7 -1.48 -8.74 0.18
C TYR A 7 -1.70 -7.25 0.36
N ASP A 8 -2.17 -6.82 1.51
CA ASP A 8 -1.97 -5.45 1.95
C ASP A 8 -0.50 -5.22 2.34
N MET A 9 -0.01 -3.99 2.23
CA MET A 9 1.40 -3.67 2.47
C MET A 9 1.67 -3.16 3.88
N ASP A 10 1.07 -2.00 4.23
CA ASP A 10 1.44 -1.27 5.43
C ASP A 10 0.94 -1.97 6.71
N ARG A 11 1.84 -2.38 7.60
CA ARG A 11 1.61 -3.16 8.82
C ARG A 11 1.21 -4.62 8.59
N THR A 12 0.96 -5.01 7.33
CA THR A 12 0.75 -6.40 6.92
C THR A 12 2.08 -7.00 6.47
N VAL A 13 2.53 -6.71 5.26
CA VAL A 13 3.85 -7.12 4.76
C VAL A 13 4.97 -6.37 5.49
N THR A 14 4.78 -5.06 5.70
CA THR A 14 5.72 -4.24 6.46
C THR A 14 5.36 -4.18 7.95
N ARG A 15 6.37 -4.04 8.82
CA ARG A 15 6.16 -3.85 10.27
C ARG A 15 5.56 -2.48 10.60
N ARG A 16 5.94 -1.45 9.84
CA ARG A 16 5.56 -0.04 10.06
C ARG A 16 5.02 0.56 8.77
N PRO A 17 4.14 1.57 8.87
CA PRO A 17 3.66 2.30 7.71
C PRO A 17 4.79 2.95 6.94
N THR A 18 4.66 3.03 5.61
CA THR A 18 5.71 3.48 4.71
C THR A 18 5.52 4.90 4.20
N TYR A 19 4.29 5.41 4.17
CA TYR A 19 3.96 6.67 3.52
C TYR A 19 4.71 7.89 4.08
N THR A 20 4.57 8.20 5.38
CA THR A 20 5.26 9.33 6.01
C THR A 20 6.78 9.15 5.99
N PRO A 21 7.35 7.98 6.31
CA PRO A 21 8.77 7.71 6.14
C PRO A 21 9.30 7.96 4.73
N PHE A 22 8.52 7.63 3.67
CA PHE A 22 8.90 7.93 2.29
C PHE A 22 9.03 9.44 2.05
N LEU A 23 8.04 10.23 2.45
CA LEU A 23 8.09 11.68 2.28
C LEU A 23 9.25 12.33 3.04
N VAL A 24 9.50 11.89 4.28
CA VAL A 24 10.64 12.36 5.08
C VAL A 24 11.97 11.97 4.43
N HIS A 25 12.09 10.73 3.94
CA HIS A 25 13.27 10.26 3.20
C HIS A 25 13.56 11.13 1.97
N CYS A 26 12.54 11.46 1.20
CA CYS A 26 12.66 12.34 0.04
C CYS A 26 13.05 13.76 0.44
N ALA A 27 12.40 14.34 1.46
CA ALA A 27 12.71 15.65 1.96
C ALA A 27 14.17 15.75 2.44
N MET A 28 14.64 14.77 3.23
CA MET A 28 16.01 14.75 3.76
C MET A 28 17.07 14.72 2.65
N ARG A 29 16.82 13.98 1.57
CA ARG A 29 17.82 13.76 0.50
C ARG A 29 17.79 14.82 -0.60
N ARG A 30 16.61 15.39 -0.89
CA ARG A 30 16.44 16.33 -2.01
C ARG A 30 16.31 17.78 -1.57
N ALA A 31 15.59 18.04 -0.50
CA ALA A 31 15.25 19.39 -0.07
C ALA A 31 15.09 19.47 1.47
N PRO A 32 16.19 19.37 2.25
CA PRO A 32 16.13 19.25 3.71
C PRO A 32 15.41 20.41 4.41
N LEU A 33 15.42 21.61 3.81
CA LEU A 33 14.66 22.75 4.32
C LEU A 33 13.14 22.50 4.37
N ARG A 34 12.61 21.54 3.57
CA ARG A 34 11.19 21.15 3.65
C ARG A 34 10.82 20.45 4.95
N LEU A 35 11.80 19.96 5.71
CA LEU A 35 11.55 19.42 7.05
C LEU A 35 11.05 20.50 8.03
N LEU A 36 11.33 21.77 7.78
CA LEU A 36 10.73 22.88 8.53
C LEU A 36 9.22 22.98 8.36
N LEU A 37 8.65 22.31 7.34
CA LEU A 37 7.20 22.21 7.10
C LEU A 37 6.53 21.06 7.86
N LEU A 38 7.28 20.24 8.62
CA LEU A 38 6.73 19.14 9.43
C LEU A 38 5.61 19.59 10.40
N PRO A 39 5.68 20.76 11.06
CA PRO A 39 4.57 21.23 11.90
C PRO A 39 3.24 21.36 11.12
N PHE A 40 3.29 21.83 9.87
CA PHE A 40 2.11 21.90 9.00
C PHE A 40 1.61 20.54 8.56
N ALA A 41 2.52 19.57 8.34
CA ALA A 41 2.14 18.18 8.09
C ALA A 41 1.44 17.56 9.31
N ILE A 42 1.91 17.83 10.53
CA ILE A 42 1.25 17.42 11.77
C ILE A 42 -0.13 18.08 11.89
N LEU A 43 -0.25 19.38 11.59
CA LEU A 43 -1.53 20.09 11.60
C LEU A 43 -2.53 19.48 10.60
N SER A 44 -2.07 19.06 9.42
CA SER A 44 -2.92 18.35 8.45
C SER A 44 -3.37 16.98 8.97
N MET A 45 -2.54 16.26 9.73
CA MET A 45 -2.92 15.01 10.39
C MET A 45 -3.98 15.25 11.48
N LEU A 46 -3.87 16.37 12.22
CA LEU A 46 -4.88 16.76 13.20
C LEU A 46 -6.21 17.10 12.52
N ALA A 47 -6.17 17.87 11.41
CA ALA A 47 -7.37 18.17 10.63
C ALA A 47 -8.05 16.88 10.10
N TYR A 48 -7.27 15.87 9.68
CA TYR A 48 -7.79 14.56 9.31
C TYR A 48 -8.42 13.84 10.52
N ALA A 49 -7.77 13.83 11.67
CA ALA A 49 -8.30 13.23 12.88
C ALA A 49 -9.62 13.87 13.32
N MET A 50 -9.77 15.19 13.11
CA MET A 50 -11.00 15.96 13.34
C MET A 50 -12.04 15.79 12.21
N ARG A 51 -11.77 14.98 11.18
CA ARG A 51 -12.62 14.74 10.00
C ARG A 51 -12.90 15.98 9.13
N LEU A 52 -12.05 17.00 9.21
CA LEU A 52 -12.14 18.20 8.38
C LEU A 52 -11.64 17.98 6.94
N ILE A 53 -10.76 17.00 6.76
CA ILE A 53 -10.26 16.56 5.47
C ILE A 53 -10.29 15.03 5.40
N ASP A 54 -10.40 14.49 4.21
CA ASP A 54 -10.30 13.04 3.97
C ASP A 54 -8.84 12.56 3.86
N ARG A 55 -8.66 11.23 3.75
CA ARG A 55 -7.34 10.60 3.66
C ARG A 55 -6.62 10.96 2.35
N ALA A 56 -7.34 11.13 1.25
CA ALA A 56 -6.76 11.51 -0.04
C ALA A 56 -6.16 12.93 0.05
N ARG A 57 -6.94 13.87 0.58
CA ARG A 57 -6.51 15.25 0.78
C ARG A 57 -5.33 15.36 1.75
N LEU A 58 -5.34 14.61 2.85
CA LEU A 58 -4.20 14.51 3.76
C LEU A 58 -2.92 14.12 3.03
N LYS A 59 -2.99 13.10 2.18
CA LYS A 59 -1.84 12.64 1.39
C LYS A 59 -1.35 13.71 0.42
N GLU A 60 -2.24 14.36 -0.31
CA GLU A 60 -1.88 15.43 -1.25
C GLU A 60 -1.18 16.60 -0.55
N ILE A 61 -1.70 17.04 0.61
CA ILE A 61 -1.10 18.08 1.41
C ILE A 61 0.31 17.69 1.85
N ASN A 62 0.48 16.52 2.45
CA ASN A 62 1.77 16.06 2.95
C ASN A 62 2.78 15.82 1.81
N HIS A 63 2.33 15.27 0.68
CA HIS A 63 3.16 15.18 -0.53
C HIS A 63 3.65 16.57 -0.95
N ARG A 64 2.74 17.55 -1.09
CA ARG A 64 3.07 18.91 -1.50
C ARG A 64 4.05 19.61 -0.54
N LEU A 65 3.87 19.40 0.76
CA LEU A 65 4.75 19.98 1.79
C LEU A 65 6.16 19.38 1.73
N LEU A 66 6.26 18.06 1.77
CA LEU A 66 7.54 17.37 2.00
C LEU A 66 8.28 16.99 0.71
N LEU A 67 7.56 16.59 -0.34
CA LEU A 67 8.18 16.22 -1.62
C LEU A 67 8.12 17.36 -2.65
N GLY A 68 7.11 18.20 -2.57
CA GLY A 68 6.89 19.31 -3.51
C GLY A 68 5.57 19.19 -4.25
N ALA A 69 5.13 20.27 -4.89
CA ALA A 69 3.91 20.26 -5.69
C ALA A 69 4.05 19.39 -6.95
N VAL A 70 5.27 19.36 -7.48
CA VAL A 70 5.65 18.65 -8.71
C VAL A 70 7.09 18.17 -8.57
N ILE A 71 7.36 16.97 -9.06
CA ILE A 71 8.73 16.40 -9.11
C ILE A 71 8.96 15.70 -10.44
N HIS A 72 10.17 15.84 -11.00
CA HIS A 72 10.55 15.13 -12.22
C HIS A 72 10.87 13.65 -11.89
N PRO A 73 10.46 12.66 -12.72
CA PRO A 73 10.76 11.25 -12.51
C PRO A 73 12.25 10.95 -12.31
N ARG A 74 13.13 11.62 -13.05
CA ARG A 74 14.60 11.47 -12.90
C ARG A 74 15.12 11.82 -11.52
N GLU A 75 14.48 12.78 -10.82
CA GLU A 75 14.83 13.14 -9.45
C GLU A 75 14.17 12.21 -8.43
N LEU A 76 12.99 11.71 -8.76
CA LEU A 76 12.21 10.83 -7.89
C LEU A 76 12.77 9.41 -7.86
N GLN A 77 13.19 8.86 -8.99
CA GLN A 77 13.62 7.47 -9.14
C GLN A 77 14.74 7.07 -8.16
N PRO A 78 15.85 7.80 -8.00
CA PRO A 78 16.88 7.42 -7.03
C PRO A 78 16.40 7.43 -5.58
N LEU A 79 15.43 8.30 -5.26
CA LEU A 79 14.81 8.37 -3.92
C LEU A 79 13.93 7.14 -3.67
N VAL A 80 13.15 6.75 -4.66
CA VAL A 80 12.31 5.54 -4.63
C VAL A 80 13.16 4.30 -4.43
N GLU A 81 14.20 4.11 -5.26
CA GLU A 81 15.08 2.94 -5.20
C GLU A 81 15.75 2.81 -3.83
N SER A 82 16.38 3.88 -3.34
CA SER A 82 17.06 3.87 -2.04
C SER A 82 16.08 3.71 -0.86
N PHE A 83 14.85 4.15 -1.01
CA PHE A 83 13.80 3.91 -0.02
C PHE A 83 13.35 2.47 -0.03
N ALA A 84 13.09 1.90 -1.21
CA ALA A 84 12.66 0.51 -1.37
C ALA A 84 13.71 -0.47 -0.82
N ASP A 85 15.00 -0.27 -1.16
CA ASP A 85 16.11 -1.06 -0.62
C ASP A 85 16.10 -1.08 0.92
N ARG A 86 15.97 0.11 1.51
CA ARG A 86 15.90 0.25 2.97
C ARG A 86 14.68 -0.45 3.56
N GLN A 87 13.48 -0.30 2.94
CA GLN A 87 12.26 -0.95 3.44
C GLN A 87 12.41 -2.47 3.40
N VAL A 88 12.89 -3.01 2.29
CA VAL A 88 13.08 -4.46 2.13
C VAL A 88 14.12 -5.01 3.11
N ALA A 89 15.18 -4.26 3.38
CA ALA A 89 16.22 -4.68 4.34
C ALA A 89 15.75 -4.63 5.80
N THR A 90 14.89 -3.66 6.19
CA THR A 90 14.68 -3.35 7.62
C THR A 90 13.23 -3.38 8.09
N ASN A 91 12.26 -3.38 7.18
CA ASN A 91 10.84 -3.18 7.54
C ASN A 91 9.91 -4.33 7.14
N ILE A 92 10.40 -5.38 6.47
CA ILE A 92 9.56 -6.54 6.11
C ILE A 92 9.45 -7.50 7.28
N ARG A 93 8.24 -7.98 7.55
CA ARG A 93 8.00 -9.01 8.57
C ARG A 93 8.57 -10.36 8.14
N PRO A 94 9.17 -11.15 9.04
CA PRO A 94 9.65 -12.49 8.73
C PRO A 94 8.55 -13.37 8.15
N GLY A 95 7.39 -13.45 8.82
CA GLY A 95 6.26 -14.26 8.36
C GLY A 95 5.70 -13.80 7.01
N ALA A 96 5.82 -12.50 6.65
CA ALA A 96 5.46 -12.04 5.31
C ALA A 96 6.37 -12.65 4.23
N ARG A 97 7.69 -12.74 4.49
CA ARG A 97 8.62 -13.38 3.54
C ARG A 97 8.30 -14.88 3.37
N GLU A 98 7.97 -15.55 4.46
CA GLU A 98 7.59 -16.96 4.45
C GLU A 98 6.28 -17.18 3.68
N ALA A 99 5.26 -16.34 3.93
CA ALA A 99 3.98 -16.40 3.22
C ALA A 99 4.13 -16.14 1.71
N ILE A 100 4.88 -15.11 1.32
CA ILE A 100 5.19 -14.78 -0.08
C ILE A 100 5.91 -15.96 -0.75
N ALA A 101 6.93 -16.53 -0.10
CA ALA A 101 7.66 -17.68 -0.64
C ALA A 101 6.76 -18.92 -0.77
N ARG A 102 5.90 -19.18 0.20
CA ARG A 102 4.92 -20.26 0.20
C ARG A 102 3.93 -20.13 -0.96
N ASP A 103 3.31 -18.96 -1.11
CA ASP A 103 2.30 -18.73 -2.15
C ASP A 103 2.95 -18.77 -3.55
N LYS A 104 4.16 -18.25 -3.70
CA LYS A 104 4.94 -18.38 -4.94
C LYS A 104 5.26 -19.83 -5.29
N ALA A 105 5.67 -20.62 -4.31
CA ALA A 105 5.96 -22.04 -4.51
C ALA A 105 4.70 -22.85 -4.89
N GLN A 106 3.50 -22.38 -4.50
CA GLN A 106 2.21 -22.94 -4.89
C GLN A 106 1.75 -22.46 -6.28
N GLY A 107 2.53 -21.64 -6.97
CA GLY A 107 2.18 -21.11 -8.30
C GLY A 107 1.10 -20.02 -8.27
N ARG A 108 0.85 -19.39 -7.13
CA ARG A 108 -0.08 -18.28 -7.01
C ARG A 108 0.49 -17.02 -7.64
N ARG A 109 -0.35 -16.25 -8.33
CA ARG A 109 -0.01 -14.89 -8.76
C ARG A 109 -0.07 -13.98 -7.54
N LEU A 110 1.04 -13.28 -7.27
CA LEU A 110 1.21 -12.43 -6.09
C LEU A 110 0.83 -11.00 -6.42
N VAL A 111 -0.15 -10.43 -5.71
CA VAL A 111 -0.67 -9.08 -5.94
C VAL A 111 -0.51 -8.25 -4.66
N LEU A 112 0.13 -7.10 -4.75
CA LEU A 112 0.21 -6.15 -3.65
C LEU A 112 -0.89 -5.10 -3.79
N ALA A 113 -1.89 -5.09 -2.87
CA ALA A 113 -3.00 -4.14 -2.87
C ALA A 113 -2.87 -3.15 -1.71
N THR A 114 -2.45 -1.91 -1.97
CA THR A 114 -2.04 -0.98 -0.92
C THR A 114 -2.60 0.43 -1.05
N ALA A 115 -2.93 1.05 0.08
CA ALA A 115 -3.22 2.48 0.12
C ALA A 115 -1.98 3.35 -0.16
N SER A 116 -0.79 2.82 -0.12
CA SER A 116 0.45 3.55 -0.40
C SER A 116 0.56 3.98 -1.86
N TYR A 117 1.37 5.01 -2.14
CA TYR A 117 1.60 5.44 -3.52
C TYR A 117 2.36 4.39 -4.32
N ARG A 118 1.87 4.10 -5.51
CA ARG A 118 2.57 3.26 -6.49
C ARG A 118 3.98 3.76 -6.78
N LEU A 119 4.24 5.05 -6.65
CA LEU A 119 5.57 5.66 -6.83
C LEU A 119 6.72 4.89 -6.15
N TYR A 120 6.46 4.29 -4.98
CA TYR A 120 7.46 3.50 -4.25
C TYR A 120 6.98 2.09 -3.91
N ALA A 121 5.68 1.84 -3.92
CA ALA A 121 5.13 0.52 -3.66
C ALA A 121 5.54 -0.47 -4.77
N ASP A 122 5.57 -0.03 -6.03
CA ASP A 122 6.01 -0.81 -7.18
C ASP A 122 7.45 -1.31 -6.98
N ALA A 123 8.36 -0.42 -6.55
CA ALA A 123 9.76 -0.80 -6.31
C ALA A 123 9.97 -1.75 -5.11
N ILE A 124 9.12 -1.64 -4.07
CA ILE A 124 9.13 -2.59 -2.94
C ILE A 124 8.60 -3.94 -3.41
N ALA A 125 7.50 -3.94 -4.16
CA ALA A 125 6.85 -5.15 -4.68
C ALA A 125 7.78 -5.95 -5.58
N GLU A 126 8.46 -5.26 -6.52
CA GLU A 126 9.45 -5.86 -7.41
C GLU A 126 10.54 -6.62 -6.63
N ARG A 127 11.10 -5.99 -5.58
CA ARG A 127 12.14 -6.61 -4.73
C ARG A 127 11.65 -7.81 -3.92
N LEU A 128 10.36 -7.87 -3.64
CA LEU A 128 9.73 -8.98 -2.93
C LEU A 128 9.21 -10.06 -3.88
N GLY A 129 9.24 -9.81 -5.19
CA GLY A 129 8.82 -10.76 -6.22
C GLY A 129 7.30 -10.84 -6.41
N PHE A 130 6.57 -9.74 -6.16
CA PHE A 130 5.17 -9.60 -6.55
C PHE A 130 5.04 -9.43 -8.07
N ASP A 131 3.98 -10.00 -8.62
CA ASP A 131 3.67 -9.94 -10.05
C ASP A 131 2.96 -8.64 -10.42
N ASP A 132 2.09 -8.12 -9.52
CA ASP A 132 1.27 -6.94 -9.76
C ASP A 132 1.14 -6.04 -8.52
N VAL A 133 0.87 -4.75 -8.78
CA VAL A 133 0.60 -3.76 -7.73
C VAL A 133 -0.68 -2.98 -8.02
N ILE A 134 -1.62 -3.04 -7.08
CA ILE A 134 -2.83 -2.23 -7.02
C ILE A 134 -2.62 -1.20 -5.91
N GLY A 135 -2.40 0.05 -6.27
CA GLY A 135 -2.04 1.07 -5.29
C GLY A 135 -2.56 2.45 -5.64
N THR A 136 -2.41 3.38 -4.70
CA THR A 136 -2.81 4.76 -4.95
C THR A 136 -1.93 5.38 -6.05
N GLY A 137 -2.54 5.78 -7.17
CA GLY A 137 -1.84 6.45 -8.26
C GLY A 137 -1.52 7.91 -7.96
N SER A 138 -0.60 8.48 -8.72
CA SER A 138 -0.32 9.92 -8.76
C SER A 138 -0.59 10.47 -10.15
N ILE A 139 -1.08 11.71 -10.24
CA ILE A 139 -1.25 12.37 -11.53
C ILE A 139 0.13 12.64 -12.12
N ILE A 140 0.32 12.22 -13.38
CA ILE A 140 1.47 12.57 -14.21
C ILE A 140 0.99 13.65 -15.19
N GLY A 141 1.66 14.80 -15.19
CA GLY A 141 1.34 15.90 -16.10
C GLY A 141 1.77 15.63 -17.54
N LEU A 142 1.36 16.47 -18.47
CA LEU A 142 1.79 16.42 -19.89
C LEU A 142 3.30 16.66 -20.06
N ASP A 143 3.95 17.19 -19.04
CA ASP A 143 5.39 17.42 -18.94
C ASP A 143 6.14 16.24 -18.28
N ASP A 144 5.50 15.08 -18.17
CA ASP A 144 5.96 13.86 -17.51
C ASP A 144 6.30 14.04 -16.02
N ARG A 145 5.87 15.13 -15.39
CA ARG A 145 6.12 15.35 -13.96
C ARG A 145 5.04 14.73 -13.09
N VAL A 146 5.48 14.21 -11.94
CA VAL A 146 4.59 13.69 -10.90
C VAL A 146 4.07 14.82 -10.05
N HIS A 147 2.75 14.96 -9.98
CA HIS A 147 2.05 15.96 -9.19
C HIS A 147 1.69 15.45 -7.79
N ALA A 148 1.60 16.38 -6.83
CA ALA A 148 1.10 16.11 -5.48
C ALA A 148 -0.43 15.95 -5.46
N LYS A 149 -0.95 15.12 -6.39
CA LYS A 149 -2.37 14.78 -6.50
C LYS A 149 -2.53 13.30 -6.77
N ILE A 150 -3.57 12.74 -6.18
CA ILE A 150 -3.95 11.34 -6.41
C ILE A 150 -4.65 11.22 -7.76
N ALA A 151 -4.26 10.20 -8.54
CA ALA A 151 -4.96 9.79 -9.74
C ALA A 151 -6.04 8.75 -9.36
N GLY A 152 -7.30 9.08 -9.62
CA GLY A 152 -8.41 8.22 -9.26
C GLY A 152 -8.67 8.16 -7.75
N GLU A 153 -8.89 6.96 -7.22
CA GLU A 153 -9.22 6.74 -5.81
C GLU A 153 -7.97 6.41 -4.96
N ASN A 154 -8.06 6.73 -3.67
CA ASN A 154 -7.11 6.22 -2.69
C ASN A 154 -7.45 4.75 -2.38
N CYS A 155 -6.53 3.83 -2.64
CA CYS A 155 -6.71 2.37 -2.47
C CYS A 155 -6.86 1.96 -0.99
N TYR A 156 -7.99 2.32 -0.37
CA TYR A 156 -8.26 2.10 1.04
C TYR A 156 -9.72 1.72 1.29
N GLY A 157 -9.94 0.73 2.15
CA GLY A 157 -11.27 0.28 2.51
C GLY A 157 -12.09 -0.20 1.28
N PRO A 158 -13.35 0.25 1.10
CA PRO A 158 -14.17 -0.15 -0.03
C PRO A 158 -13.55 0.16 -1.40
N ALA A 159 -12.75 1.25 -1.52
CA ALA A 159 -12.06 1.58 -2.75
C ALA A 159 -11.00 0.53 -3.12
N LYS A 160 -10.31 -0.06 -2.12
CA LYS A 160 -9.37 -1.17 -2.36
C LYS A 160 -10.07 -2.33 -3.09
N MET A 161 -11.25 -2.72 -2.61
CA MET A 161 -11.99 -3.82 -3.25
C MET A 161 -12.43 -3.49 -4.67
N ARG A 162 -12.93 -2.26 -4.92
CA ARG A 162 -13.26 -1.82 -6.29
C ARG A 162 -12.04 -1.89 -7.20
N MET A 163 -10.90 -1.35 -6.76
CA MET A 163 -9.67 -1.35 -7.56
C MET A 163 -9.15 -2.77 -7.82
N ILE A 164 -9.32 -3.71 -6.88
CA ILE A 164 -9.02 -5.13 -7.10
C ILE A 164 -9.94 -5.70 -8.18
N SER A 165 -11.26 -5.44 -8.09
CA SER A 165 -12.23 -5.89 -9.08
C SER A 165 -11.93 -5.32 -10.47
N ASP A 166 -11.67 -4.01 -10.56
CA ASP A 166 -11.34 -3.34 -11.82
C ASP A 166 -10.06 -3.91 -12.45
N TRP A 167 -9.05 -4.21 -11.62
CA TRP A 167 -7.82 -4.83 -12.07
C TRP A 167 -8.06 -6.26 -12.61
N ILE A 168 -8.87 -7.08 -11.93
CA ILE A 168 -9.26 -8.41 -12.43
C ILE A 168 -9.98 -8.29 -13.77
N GLU A 169 -10.97 -7.39 -13.88
CA GLU A 169 -11.76 -7.19 -15.10
C GLU A 169 -10.91 -6.68 -16.28
N ALA A 170 -9.87 -5.91 -16.02
CA ALA A 170 -8.95 -5.39 -17.03
C ALA A 170 -7.82 -6.36 -17.41
N SER A 171 -7.64 -7.43 -16.65
CA SER A 171 -6.57 -8.41 -16.84
C SER A 171 -7.06 -9.66 -17.59
N GLU A 172 -6.12 -10.52 -17.96
CA GLU A 172 -6.38 -11.87 -18.49
C GLU A 172 -7.09 -12.81 -17.49
N LEU A 173 -7.23 -12.38 -16.24
CA LEU A 173 -7.88 -13.13 -15.16
C LEU A 173 -9.40 -12.96 -15.15
N LYS A 174 -9.96 -12.13 -16.04
CA LYS A 174 -11.40 -11.92 -16.15
C LYS A 174 -12.14 -13.25 -16.40
N GLY A 175 -12.95 -13.65 -15.41
CA GLY A 175 -13.69 -14.91 -15.44
C GLY A 175 -12.81 -16.17 -15.37
N ALA A 176 -11.50 -16.04 -15.17
CA ALA A 176 -10.53 -17.13 -15.16
C ALA A 176 -9.66 -17.19 -13.89
N HIS A 177 -9.88 -16.28 -12.91
CA HIS A 177 -9.20 -16.41 -11.62
C HIS A 177 -9.77 -17.59 -10.83
N GLY A 178 -8.87 -18.31 -10.17
CA GLY A 178 -9.19 -19.42 -9.27
C GLY A 178 -9.36 -18.93 -7.84
N HIS A 179 -8.94 -19.77 -6.90
CA HIS A 179 -9.00 -19.49 -5.47
C HIS A 179 -8.17 -18.25 -5.07
N VAL A 180 -8.78 -17.37 -4.29
CA VAL A 180 -8.16 -16.10 -3.83
C VAL A 180 -7.87 -16.15 -2.34
N ARG A 181 -6.62 -15.96 -1.98
CA ARG A 181 -6.18 -15.72 -0.60
C ARG A 181 -5.93 -14.22 -0.41
N PHE A 182 -6.43 -13.65 0.70
CA PHE A 182 -6.27 -12.22 1.00
C PHE A 182 -5.70 -12.00 2.40
N TYR A 183 -4.63 -11.20 2.49
CA TYR A 183 -3.91 -10.89 3.73
C TYR A 183 -4.01 -9.42 4.08
N SER A 184 -4.45 -9.07 5.29
CA SER A 184 -4.44 -7.70 5.82
C SER A 184 -4.45 -7.67 7.35
N ASP A 185 -3.94 -6.56 7.93
CA ASP A 185 -3.95 -6.27 9.38
C ASP A 185 -5.12 -5.41 9.82
N HIS A 186 -5.93 -4.87 8.89
CA HIS A 186 -6.85 -3.80 9.21
C HIS A 186 -8.31 -4.07 8.81
N VAL A 187 -9.23 -3.77 9.73
CA VAL A 187 -10.68 -3.98 9.55
C VAL A 187 -11.30 -3.16 8.41
N SER A 188 -10.66 -2.10 7.93
CA SER A 188 -11.15 -1.34 6.76
C SER A 188 -11.19 -2.17 5.48
N ASP A 189 -10.40 -3.24 5.41
CA ASP A 189 -10.32 -4.15 4.28
C ASP A 189 -11.36 -5.28 4.35
N ARG A 190 -12.34 -5.15 5.27
CA ARG A 190 -13.46 -6.09 5.41
C ARG A 190 -14.10 -6.48 4.06
N PRO A 191 -14.39 -5.55 3.11
CA PRO A 191 -14.95 -5.96 1.82
C PRO A 191 -14.05 -6.94 1.05
N ALA A 192 -12.73 -6.78 1.11
CA ALA A 192 -11.79 -7.69 0.46
C ALA A 192 -11.66 -9.03 1.21
N PHE A 193 -11.71 -9.02 2.53
CA PHE A 193 -11.78 -10.25 3.33
C PHE A 193 -13.04 -11.07 3.03
N GLU A 194 -14.20 -10.40 2.92
CA GLU A 194 -15.48 -11.07 2.65
C GLU A 194 -15.62 -11.58 1.20
N TRP A 195 -14.85 -11.01 0.29
CA TRP A 195 -14.78 -11.43 -1.10
C TRP A 195 -13.82 -12.62 -1.31
N ALA A 196 -12.73 -12.70 -0.56
CA ALA A 196 -11.72 -13.74 -0.71
C ALA A 196 -12.22 -15.11 -0.28
N ASP A 197 -11.79 -16.17 -0.97
CA ASP A 197 -12.08 -17.56 -0.59
C ASP A 197 -11.35 -17.95 0.70
N GLN A 198 -10.13 -17.43 0.90
CA GLN A 198 -9.32 -17.64 2.10
C GLN A 198 -8.84 -16.31 2.67
N PRO A 199 -9.66 -15.68 3.53
CA PRO A 199 -9.27 -14.48 4.26
C PRO A 199 -8.31 -14.83 5.40
N VAL A 200 -7.18 -14.13 5.47
CA VAL A 200 -6.15 -14.29 6.50
C VAL A 200 -5.90 -12.97 7.20
N ALA A 201 -6.30 -12.87 8.46
CA ALA A 201 -6.07 -11.70 9.30
C ALA A 201 -4.64 -11.77 9.89
N VAL A 202 -3.78 -10.84 9.47
CA VAL A 202 -2.38 -10.80 9.89
C VAL A 202 -2.20 -9.88 11.08
N ASN A 203 -1.61 -10.38 12.17
CA ASN A 203 -1.39 -9.61 13.40
C ASN A 203 -2.62 -8.77 13.82
N PRO A 204 -3.85 -9.30 13.78
CA PRO A 204 -5.06 -8.50 13.93
C PRO A 204 -5.22 -7.97 15.35
N HIS A 205 -5.64 -6.71 15.46
CA HIS A 205 -5.95 -6.08 16.73
C HIS A 205 -7.41 -5.65 16.83
N GLY A 206 -7.92 -5.55 18.04
CA GLY A 206 -9.20 -4.93 18.37
C GLY A 206 -10.35 -5.41 17.49
N LYS A 207 -10.83 -4.56 16.58
CA LYS A 207 -12.02 -4.84 15.75
C LYS A 207 -11.79 -5.96 14.74
N LEU A 208 -10.61 -6.03 14.11
CA LEU A 208 -10.33 -7.08 13.13
C LEU A 208 -10.22 -8.45 13.80
N ARG A 209 -9.55 -8.55 14.95
CA ARG A 209 -9.44 -9.83 15.68
C ARG A 209 -10.83 -10.38 16.01
N ARG A 210 -11.72 -9.57 16.61
CA ARG A 210 -13.08 -9.99 16.90
C ARG A 210 -13.86 -10.42 15.67
N LEU A 211 -13.71 -9.67 14.57
CA LEU A 211 -14.36 -10.02 13.30
C LEU A 211 -13.85 -11.34 12.73
N ALA A 212 -12.53 -11.56 12.73
CA ALA A 212 -11.92 -12.79 12.26
C ALA A 212 -12.38 -14.00 13.08
N GLU A 213 -12.42 -13.88 14.41
CA GLU A 213 -12.93 -14.92 15.31
C GLU A 213 -14.41 -15.22 15.06
N GLN A 214 -15.26 -14.19 14.86
CA GLN A 214 -16.69 -14.36 14.56
C GLN A 214 -16.95 -15.02 13.21
N LYS A 215 -16.11 -14.75 12.22
CA LYS A 215 -16.25 -15.24 10.85
C LYS A 215 -15.50 -16.55 10.60
N GLY A 216 -14.70 -17.02 11.55
CA GLY A 216 -13.84 -18.19 11.40
C GLY A 216 -12.70 -17.97 10.39
N TRP A 217 -12.24 -16.70 10.22
CA TRP A 217 -11.12 -16.39 9.34
C TRP A 217 -9.81 -16.85 9.97
N GLU A 218 -8.87 -17.23 9.13
CA GLU A 218 -7.53 -17.58 9.55
C GLU A 218 -6.82 -16.38 10.20
N ILE A 219 -6.09 -16.62 11.27
CA ILE A 219 -5.30 -15.61 11.99
C ILE A 219 -3.86 -16.05 12.01
N GLU A 220 -2.98 -15.23 11.42
CA GLU A 220 -1.55 -15.45 11.43
C GLU A 220 -0.80 -14.34 12.21
N ASP A 221 0.26 -14.70 12.93
CA ASP A 221 1.21 -13.76 13.53
C ASP A 221 2.54 -13.83 12.78
N TRP A 222 2.94 -12.71 12.19
CA TRP A 222 4.14 -12.61 11.35
C TRP A 222 5.35 -11.96 12.06
N GLY A 223 5.26 -11.69 13.34
CA GLY A 223 6.31 -11.10 14.15
C GLY A 223 6.43 -9.57 14.06
#